data_d06f4ff4d7b0ed420f0d12892687d260
#
_entry.id   d06f4ff4d7b0ed420f0d12892687d260
#
_cell.length_a   1.000
_cell.length_b   1.000
_cell.length_c   1.000
_cell.angle_alpha   90.00
_cell.angle_beta   90.00
_cell.angle_gamma   90.00
#
_symmetry.space_group_name_H-M   'P 1'
#
loop_
_entity.id
_entity.type
_entity.pdbx_description
1 polymer ?
#
loop_
_entity_poly.entity_id
_entity_poly.type
_entity_poly.pdbx_seq_one_letter_code
_entity_poly.pdbx_strand_id
1 'polypeptide(L)'
;MKKIFLILITFFMCITVQALDLNSKYVYVYNDTLDRVMYEMNSNEEVKVASMTKIMTAILVIEKNPDLDKVITIKDEDLRDMYEYTTTGFQAGHEVTIRELLYGILLRSGSDAVNAAVRVTTDTEEEFISLMNQKVKELNLKNTYFSNAVGKDKDNYSSVHDIAKIMEYCIKNETFREIISTPMHYIERLDIQINGPLYKKDTKYNLDLSLISGSKSGYTSLAKHSLVSYGEKDGITYIVVTDYANNYKELLTDNSKIYQYFFNNYSYKEYKTSFDIPIENSKQEKYTVDINTNLYLSNDYDESLISYEYKGKNKITYLNKKGSKLGSVSIYYGDELINSIDVKLLDDIKYEVEAYTVPVFLIIVGIVIFVLLTLFIIKKRLKKKKELKQKNNKVKFNKVKIVNKKVKQEKIENVEKFIKEENSYEKKIEILKNTIDINLFFDTIKNIDNVDKETLEKDLIDRCFQNINFENIEDLKDLYTKLKLYKNEMCKKTINYYNKLFKYCIENHIEKK
;
A
#
# COMPACT_ATOMS: atom_id res chain seq x y z
N MET A 1 11.21 -43.55 -37.29
CA MET A 1 10.84 -42.66 -36.21
C MET A 1 10.77 -41.22 -36.75
N LYS A 2 9.58 -40.78 -37.18
CA LYS A 2 9.36 -39.40 -37.69
C LYS A 2 9.03 -38.51 -36.51
N LYS A 3 9.88 -37.54 -36.23
CA LYS A 3 9.59 -36.47 -35.25
C LYS A 3 8.61 -35.51 -35.89
N ILE A 4 7.38 -35.50 -35.37
CA ILE A 4 6.36 -34.49 -35.71
C ILE A 4 6.73 -33.24 -34.90
N PHE A 5 7.14 -32.20 -35.61
CA PHE A 5 7.35 -30.86 -35.05
C PHE A 5 5.96 -30.20 -34.96
N LEU A 6 5.40 -30.17 -33.74
CA LEU A 6 4.16 -29.42 -33.47
C LEU A 6 4.52 -27.94 -33.38
N ILE A 7 4.28 -27.19 -34.45
CA ILE A 7 4.35 -25.74 -34.44
C ILE A 7 3.10 -25.25 -33.70
N LEU A 8 3.26 -24.82 -32.46
CA LEU A 8 2.23 -24.09 -31.72
C LEU A 8 2.14 -22.70 -32.34
N ILE A 9 1.20 -22.47 -33.23
CA ILE A 9 0.80 -21.14 -33.67
C ILE A 9 -0.01 -20.54 -32.51
N THR A 10 0.63 -19.75 -31.65
CA THR A 10 -0.06 -18.89 -30.73
C THR A 10 -0.77 -17.82 -31.55
N PHE A 11 -2.06 -18.04 -31.77
CA PHE A 11 -2.95 -17.04 -32.32
C PHE A 11 -3.08 -15.95 -31.23
N PHE A 12 -2.31 -14.89 -31.38
CA PHE A 12 -2.54 -13.64 -30.65
C PHE A 12 -3.88 -13.10 -31.13
N MET A 13 -4.98 -13.48 -30.49
CA MET A 13 -6.23 -12.75 -30.63
C MET A 13 -6.03 -11.39 -29.96
N CYS A 14 -5.57 -10.41 -30.74
CA CYS A 14 -5.75 -9.02 -30.41
C CYS A 14 -7.26 -8.85 -30.24
N ILE A 15 -7.73 -8.70 -29.01
CA ILE A 15 -9.06 -8.17 -28.76
C ILE A 15 -9.02 -6.77 -29.37
N THR A 16 -9.64 -6.60 -30.53
CA THR A 16 -9.78 -5.30 -31.15
C THR A 16 -10.76 -4.49 -30.30
N VAL A 17 -10.24 -3.84 -29.27
CA VAL A 17 -10.92 -2.64 -28.77
C VAL A 17 -11.09 -1.76 -30.01
N GLN A 18 -12.33 -1.49 -30.41
CA GLN A 18 -12.61 -0.64 -31.55
C GLN A 18 -11.79 0.64 -31.34
N ALA A 19 -10.81 0.89 -32.20
CA ALA A 19 -9.88 1.97 -32.03
C ALA A 19 -10.68 3.27 -31.93
N LEU A 20 -10.68 3.89 -30.75
CA LEU A 20 -11.27 5.21 -30.58
C LEU A 20 -10.51 6.15 -31.52
N ASP A 21 -11.20 6.71 -32.52
CA ASP A 21 -10.63 7.74 -33.39
C ASP A 21 -10.50 9.04 -32.59
N LEU A 22 -9.29 9.26 -32.05
CA LEU A 22 -8.96 10.36 -31.14
C LEU A 22 -7.94 11.30 -31.80
N ASN A 23 -8.06 12.59 -31.48
CA ASN A 23 -7.13 13.63 -31.96
C ASN A 23 -5.91 13.76 -31.04
N SER A 24 -6.06 13.40 -29.77
CA SER A 24 -5.00 13.41 -28.76
C SER A 24 -3.96 12.32 -29.06
N LYS A 25 -2.68 12.65 -28.87
CA LYS A 25 -1.58 11.71 -29.14
C LYS A 25 -1.30 10.77 -27.96
N TYR A 26 -1.54 11.24 -26.75
CA TYR A 26 -1.32 10.50 -25.51
C TYR A 26 -2.64 10.38 -24.77
N VAL A 27 -3.01 9.18 -24.42
CA VAL A 27 -4.30 8.90 -23.78
C VAL A 27 -4.13 7.84 -22.70
N TYR A 28 -4.79 8.05 -21.59
CA TYR A 28 -4.92 7.04 -20.54
C TYR A 28 -6.32 7.08 -19.93
N VAL A 29 -6.99 5.94 -19.92
CA VAL A 29 -8.34 5.77 -19.36
C VAL A 29 -8.27 4.69 -18.28
N TYR A 30 -8.55 5.08 -17.07
CA TYR A 30 -8.47 4.23 -15.90
C TYR A 30 -9.82 4.15 -15.20
N ASN A 31 -10.28 2.95 -14.89
CA ASN A 31 -11.42 2.72 -14.04
C ASN A 31 -10.95 2.65 -12.58
N ASP A 32 -11.13 3.73 -11.83
CA ASP A 32 -10.70 3.85 -10.43
C ASP A 32 -11.47 2.91 -9.49
N THR A 33 -12.75 2.66 -9.79
CA THR A 33 -13.59 1.75 -8.99
C THR A 33 -13.09 0.30 -9.04
N LEU A 34 -12.57 -0.12 -10.18
CA LEU A 34 -12.15 -1.51 -10.44
C LEU A 34 -10.63 -1.69 -10.46
N ASP A 35 -9.85 -0.61 -10.23
CA ASP A 35 -8.38 -0.62 -10.34
C ASP A 35 -7.92 -1.21 -11.69
N ARG A 36 -8.48 -0.70 -12.81
CA ARG A 36 -8.27 -1.31 -14.12
C ARG A 36 -8.02 -0.29 -15.22
N VAL A 37 -6.98 -0.54 -16.03
CA VAL A 37 -6.73 0.24 -17.25
C VAL A 37 -7.74 -0.20 -18.32
N MET A 38 -8.49 0.77 -18.85
CA MET A 38 -9.51 0.52 -19.88
C MET A 38 -9.02 0.79 -21.30
N TYR A 39 -8.14 1.79 -21.44
CA TYR A 39 -7.54 2.15 -22.71
C TYR A 39 -6.26 2.95 -22.46
N GLU A 40 -5.25 2.69 -23.25
CA GLU A 40 -4.03 3.49 -23.23
C GLU A 40 -3.41 3.64 -24.62
N MET A 41 -2.82 4.81 -24.86
CA MET A 41 -2.08 5.13 -26.06
C MET A 41 -0.90 6.01 -25.68
N ASN A 42 0.33 5.53 -25.92
CA ASN A 42 1.58 6.22 -25.57
C ASN A 42 1.63 6.67 -24.08
N SER A 43 1.02 5.90 -23.18
CA SER A 43 0.67 6.34 -21.83
C SER A 43 1.86 6.61 -20.91
N ASN A 44 2.99 5.95 -21.15
CA ASN A 44 4.21 6.06 -20.35
C ASN A 44 5.29 6.97 -21.00
N GLU A 45 5.01 7.54 -22.17
CA GLU A 45 5.94 8.49 -22.78
C GLU A 45 5.99 9.80 -21.98
N GLU A 46 7.18 10.38 -21.88
CA GLU A 46 7.38 11.68 -21.23
C GLU A 46 6.74 12.81 -22.06
N VAL A 47 5.89 13.59 -21.41
CA VAL A 47 5.20 14.73 -21.99
C VAL A 47 5.37 15.99 -21.15
N LYS A 48 5.19 17.15 -21.76
CA LYS A 48 5.15 18.44 -21.07
C LYS A 48 3.73 18.69 -20.56
N VAL A 49 3.56 18.59 -19.24
CA VAL A 49 2.22 18.57 -18.61
C VAL A 49 1.57 19.94 -18.40
N ALA A 50 2.28 20.99 -18.69
CA ALA A 50 1.75 22.35 -18.55
C ALA A 50 1.03 22.54 -17.18
N SER A 51 -0.11 23.22 -17.20
CA SER A 51 -0.88 23.48 -15.97
C SER A 51 -1.59 22.26 -15.37
N MET A 52 -1.46 21.05 -15.92
CA MET A 52 -1.85 19.84 -15.18
C MET A 52 -0.99 19.66 -13.92
N THR A 53 0.24 20.20 -13.89
CA THR A 53 1.08 20.34 -12.67
C THR A 53 0.29 20.82 -11.45
N LYS A 54 -0.68 21.70 -11.65
CA LYS A 54 -1.43 22.35 -10.57
C LYS A 54 -2.33 21.41 -9.75
N ILE A 55 -2.60 20.18 -10.22
CA ILE A 55 -3.27 19.18 -9.39
C ILE A 55 -2.36 18.75 -8.22
N MET A 56 -1.05 18.56 -8.48
CA MET A 56 -0.06 18.28 -7.44
C MET A 56 0.10 19.48 -6.50
N THR A 57 0.16 20.67 -7.04
CA THR A 57 0.24 21.92 -6.24
C THR A 57 -0.95 22.03 -5.30
N ALA A 58 -2.17 21.86 -5.81
CA ALA A 58 -3.39 22.02 -5.03
C ALA A 58 -3.50 20.99 -3.90
N ILE A 59 -3.19 19.72 -4.16
CA ILE A 59 -3.29 18.68 -3.12
C ILE A 59 -2.27 18.92 -2.00
N LEU A 60 -1.05 19.35 -2.31
CA LEU A 60 -0.05 19.69 -1.31
C LEU A 60 -0.44 20.92 -0.48
N VAL A 61 -1.05 21.94 -1.09
CA VAL A 61 -1.60 23.09 -0.37
C VAL A 61 -2.67 22.63 0.61
N ILE A 62 -3.60 21.77 0.20
CA ILE A 62 -4.64 21.20 1.08
C ILE A 62 -4.01 20.41 2.23
N GLU A 63 -3.07 19.52 1.94
CA GLU A 63 -2.45 18.65 2.96
C GLU A 63 -1.61 19.42 3.99
N LYS A 64 -1.03 20.54 3.60
CA LYS A 64 -0.14 21.32 4.47
C LYS A 64 -0.86 22.42 5.25
N ASN A 65 -2.05 22.82 4.83
CA ASN A 65 -2.83 23.88 5.46
C ASN A 65 -4.11 23.32 6.07
N PRO A 66 -4.13 23.03 7.38
CA PRO A 66 -5.31 22.46 8.04
C PRO A 66 -6.50 23.42 8.12
N ASP A 67 -6.25 24.73 8.06
CA ASP A 67 -7.26 25.78 8.03
C ASP A 67 -7.26 26.46 6.64
N LEU A 68 -8.13 25.99 5.76
CA LEU A 68 -8.28 26.54 4.41
C LEU A 68 -9.08 27.85 4.37
N ASP A 69 -9.76 28.19 5.45
CA ASP A 69 -10.52 29.44 5.57
C ASP A 69 -9.68 30.57 6.16
N LYS A 70 -8.40 30.28 6.49
CA LYS A 70 -7.41 31.29 6.86
C LYS A 70 -7.28 32.33 5.77
N VAL A 71 -7.50 33.60 6.15
CA VAL A 71 -7.35 34.76 5.26
C VAL A 71 -5.87 35.12 5.13
N ILE A 72 -5.45 35.37 3.92
CA ILE A 72 -4.12 35.90 3.59
C ILE A 72 -4.25 37.14 2.68
N THR A 73 -3.24 37.99 2.70
CA THR A 73 -3.17 39.14 1.80
C THR A 73 -2.30 38.79 0.60
N ILE A 74 -2.80 39.04 -0.61
CA ILE A 74 -2.03 38.97 -1.86
C ILE A 74 -0.97 40.06 -1.86
N LYS A 75 0.28 39.69 -2.14
CA LYS A 75 1.42 40.60 -2.16
C LYS A 75 1.87 40.87 -3.61
N ASP A 76 2.62 41.95 -3.80
CA ASP A 76 3.25 42.27 -5.10
C ASP A 76 4.15 41.13 -5.60
N GLU A 77 4.82 40.42 -4.70
CA GLU A 77 5.67 39.29 -5.05
C GLU A 77 4.88 38.12 -5.67
N ASP A 78 3.62 37.90 -5.28
CA ASP A 78 2.75 36.85 -5.84
C ASP A 78 2.36 37.13 -7.30
N LEU A 79 2.47 38.40 -7.71
CA LEU A 79 2.05 38.90 -9.01
C LEU A 79 3.23 39.19 -9.97
N ARG A 80 4.48 38.90 -9.55
CA ARG A 80 5.66 39.14 -10.38
C ARG A 80 5.70 38.19 -11.57
N ASP A 81 6.22 38.69 -12.68
CA ASP A 81 6.49 37.95 -13.91
C ASP A 81 5.27 37.18 -14.47
N MET A 82 4.05 37.73 -14.24
CA MET A 82 2.79 37.12 -14.71
C MET A 82 2.51 37.35 -16.20
N TYR A 83 3.39 38.00 -16.95
CA TYR A 83 3.27 38.14 -18.39
C TYR A 83 3.26 36.76 -19.03
N GLU A 84 2.27 36.49 -19.90
CA GLU A 84 2.02 35.18 -20.53
C GLU A 84 1.49 34.06 -19.60
N TYR A 85 1.20 34.34 -18.32
CA TYR A 85 0.54 33.36 -17.44
C TYR A 85 -0.97 33.63 -17.39
N THR A 86 -1.73 32.55 -17.19
CA THR A 86 -3.12 32.67 -16.76
C THR A 86 -3.17 33.12 -15.32
N THR A 87 -3.97 34.15 -15.01
CA THR A 87 -4.16 34.64 -13.65
C THR A 87 -5.62 34.48 -13.23
N THR A 88 -5.84 34.38 -11.91
CA THR A 88 -7.16 34.44 -11.28
C THR A 88 -7.76 35.84 -11.41
N GLY A 89 -6.91 36.84 -11.37
CA GLY A 89 -7.27 38.28 -11.38
C GLY A 89 -7.10 38.92 -10.00
N PHE A 90 -6.37 38.28 -9.08
CA PHE A 90 -6.03 38.87 -7.81
C PHE A 90 -5.11 40.08 -7.97
N GLN A 91 -5.24 41.06 -7.06
CA GLN A 91 -4.43 42.25 -6.98
C GLN A 91 -3.74 42.34 -5.65
N ALA A 92 -2.61 43.01 -5.59
CA ALA A 92 -1.92 43.28 -4.34
C ALA A 92 -2.86 44.00 -3.33
N GLY A 93 -2.86 43.52 -2.10
CA GLY A 93 -3.78 43.98 -1.07
C GLY A 93 -5.12 43.28 -0.99
N HIS A 94 -5.49 42.44 -1.99
CA HIS A 94 -6.69 41.61 -1.85
C HIS A 94 -6.53 40.62 -0.67
N GLU A 95 -7.54 40.54 0.16
CA GLU A 95 -7.65 39.52 1.21
C GLU A 95 -8.44 38.34 0.66
N VAL A 96 -7.83 37.15 0.65
CA VAL A 96 -8.42 35.91 0.13
C VAL A 96 -8.14 34.76 1.10
N THR A 97 -9.03 33.76 1.10
CA THR A 97 -8.79 32.54 1.86
C THR A 97 -7.90 31.58 1.07
N ILE A 98 -7.24 30.63 1.76
CA ILE A 98 -6.49 29.55 1.07
C ILE A 98 -7.43 28.74 0.17
N ARG A 99 -8.68 28.54 0.57
CA ARG A 99 -9.72 27.89 -0.23
C ARG A 99 -9.99 28.66 -1.54
N GLU A 100 -10.05 29.98 -1.52
CA GLU A 100 -10.22 30.81 -2.71
C GLU A 100 -8.99 30.75 -3.63
N LEU A 101 -7.78 30.65 -3.05
CA LEU A 101 -6.59 30.36 -3.86
C LEU A 101 -6.73 29.01 -4.59
N LEU A 102 -7.22 27.96 -3.91
CA LEU A 102 -7.43 26.65 -4.54
C LEU A 102 -8.45 26.70 -5.68
N TYR A 103 -9.53 27.46 -5.55
CA TYR A 103 -10.44 27.73 -6.67
C TYR A 103 -9.71 28.42 -7.83
N GLY A 104 -8.87 29.43 -7.55
CA GLY A 104 -8.03 30.09 -8.55
C GLY A 104 -7.10 29.11 -9.27
N ILE A 105 -6.42 28.24 -8.53
CA ILE A 105 -5.47 27.24 -9.01
C ILE A 105 -6.17 26.20 -9.91
N LEU A 106 -7.23 25.58 -9.43
CA LEU A 106 -7.85 24.42 -10.08
C LEU A 106 -8.79 24.84 -11.23
N LEU A 107 -9.63 25.84 -11.02
CA LEU A 107 -10.63 26.26 -12.03
C LEU A 107 -10.02 27.16 -13.08
N ARG A 108 -9.41 28.29 -12.66
CA ARG A 108 -8.88 29.30 -13.58
C ARG A 108 -7.47 29.00 -14.07
N SER A 109 -6.75 28.09 -13.39
CA SER A 109 -5.32 27.85 -13.63
C SER A 109 -4.44 29.06 -13.29
N GLY A 110 -4.87 29.87 -12.30
CA GLY A 110 -4.22 31.12 -11.89
C GLY A 110 -2.84 30.89 -11.31
N SER A 111 -1.82 31.48 -11.92
CA SER A 111 -0.45 31.41 -11.42
C SER A 111 -0.20 32.38 -10.27
N ASP A 112 -0.92 33.50 -10.22
CA ASP A 112 -1.02 34.40 -9.06
C ASP A 112 -1.49 33.66 -7.80
N ALA A 113 -2.54 32.84 -7.94
CA ALA A 113 -3.04 32.00 -6.86
C ALA A 113 -2.02 30.92 -6.45
N VAL A 114 -1.27 30.33 -7.41
CA VAL A 114 -0.21 29.37 -7.10
C VAL A 114 0.88 30.03 -6.26
N ASN A 115 1.42 31.18 -6.71
CA ASN A 115 2.50 31.86 -6.00
C ASN A 115 2.11 32.23 -4.56
N ALA A 116 0.91 32.80 -4.37
CA ALA A 116 0.38 33.10 -3.05
C ALA A 116 0.21 31.83 -2.18
N ALA A 117 -0.31 30.75 -2.75
CA ALA A 117 -0.49 29.47 -2.05
C ALA A 117 0.85 28.83 -1.65
N VAL A 118 1.84 28.83 -2.55
CA VAL A 118 3.20 28.34 -2.26
C VAL A 118 3.82 29.14 -1.12
N ARG A 119 3.79 30.48 -1.18
CA ARG A 119 4.34 31.39 -0.16
C ARG A 119 3.73 31.18 1.23
N VAL A 120 2.45 30.82 1.32
CA VAL A 120 1.81 30.60 2.63
C VAL A 120 1.91 29.15 3.12
N THR A 121 2.39 28.26 2.27
CA THR A 121 2.52 26.82 2.57
C THR A 121 3.93 26.44 3.00
N THR A 122 4.95 27.06 2.42
CA THR A 122 6.37 26.80 2.71
C THR A 122 7.14 28.10 2.80
N ASP A 123 8.34 28.07 3.40
CA ASP A 123 9.19 29.25 3.53
C ASP A 123 9.81 29.69 2.18
N THR A 124 10.04 28.74 1.28
CA THR A 124 10.60 28.97 -0.05
C THR A 124 9.89 28.16 -1.13
N GLU A 125 10.00 28.59 -2.40
CA GLU A 125 9.50 27.83 -3.53
C GLU A 125 10.26 26.51 -3.72
N GLU A 126 11.57 26.50 -3.46
CA GLU A 126 12.41 25.30 -3.53
C GLU A 126 11.95 24.22 -2.56
N GLU A 127 11.54 24.60 -1.36
CA GLU A 127 10.97 23.68 -0.38
C GLU A 127 9.66 23.09 -0.90
N PHE A 128 8.78 23.89 -1.51
CA PHE A 128 7.55 23.42 -2.10
C PHE A 128 7.81 22.44 -3.26
N ILE A 129 8.75 22.76 -4.14
CA ILE A 129 9.19 21.87 -5.23
C ILE A 129 9.75 20.56 -4.68
N SER A 130 10.50 20.62 -3.57
CA SER A 130 10.98 19.42 -2.89
C SER A 130 9.83 18.54 -2.40
N LEU A 131 8.78 19.12 -1.81
CA LEU A 131 7.56 18.40 -1.41
C LEU A 131 6.85 17.78 -2.62
N MET A 132 6.75 18.49 -3.76
CA MET A 132 6.18 17.92 -4.99
C MET A 132 6.94 16.66 -5.42
N ASN A 133 8.27 16.72 -5.48
CA ASN A 133 9.09 15.59 -5.90
C ASN A 133 9.19 14.49 -4.82
N GLN A 134 8.96 14.81 -3.55
CA GLN A 134 8.75 13.80 -2.51
C GLN A 134 7.43 13.05 -2.76
N LYS A 135 6.34 13.74 -3.05
CA LYS A 135 5.04 13.14 -3.39
C LYS A 135 5.13 12.26 -4.66
N VAL A 136 5.91 12.66 -5.67
CA VAL A 136 6.23 11.83 -6.84
C VAL A 136 6.80 10.47 -6.42
N LYS A 137 7.74 10.45 -5.47
CA LYS A 137 8.32 9.20 -4.94
C LYS A 137 7.31 8.41 -4.12
N GLU A 138 6.53 9.07 -3.26
CA GLU A 138 5.48 8.44 -2.44
C GLU A 138 4.43 7.72 -3.29
N LEU A 139 4.03 8.33 -4.42
CA LEU A 139 3.09 7.76 -5.37
C LEU A 139 3.74 6.81 -6.39
N ASN A 140 5.06 6.59 -6.28
CA ASN A 140 5.84 5.74 -7.19
C ASN A 140 5.70 6.12 -8.67
N LEU A 141 5.66 7.42 -8.96
CA LEU A 141 5.59 7.94 -10.33
C LEU A 141 6.96 7.88 -10.98
N LYS A 142 7.07 7.18 -12.10
CA LYS A 142 8.36 6.87 -12.71
C LYS A 142 8.79 7.89 -13.77
N ASN A 143 7.83 8.57 -14.39
CA ASN A 143 8.04 9.45 -15.50
C ASN A 143 7.68 10.90 -15.16
N THR A 144 7.83 11.30 -13.89
CA THR A 144 7.37 12.61 -13.40
C THR A 144 8.46 13.35 -12.64
N TYR A 145 8.65 14.62 -12.98
CA TYR A 145 9.49 15.56 -12.24
C TYR A 145 8.90 16.98 -12.32
N PHE A 146 8.93 17.70 -11.22
CA PHE A 146 8.50 19.08 -11.12
C PHE A 146 9.68 19.99 -10.79
N SER A 147 9.89 21.02 -11.61
CA SER A 147 10.86 22.09 -11.38
C SER A 147 10.22 23.38 -10.87
N ASN A 148 8.89 23.48 -10.94
CA ASN A 148 8.10 24.61 -10.39
C ASN A 148 6.64 24.19 -10.15
N ALA A 149 5.92 25.00 -9.37
CA ALA A 149 4.54 24.72 -8.98
C ALA A 149 3.47 25.16 -10.01
N VAL A 150 3.83 25.95 -11.03
CA VAL A 150 2.88 26.51 -12.02
C VAL A 150 2.77 25.70 -13.32
N GLY A 151 3.81 24.96 -13.69
CA GLY A 151 3.81 24.09 -14.86
C GLY A 151 4.13 24.76 -16.20
N LYS A 152 4.81 25.91 -16.22
CA LYS A 152 5.18 26.59 -17.47
C LYS A 152 6.58 26.22 -17.95
N ASP A 153 7.46 25.80 -17.07
CA ASP A 153 8.84 25.51 -17.39
C ASP A 153 8.95 24.25 -18.28
N LYS A 154 9.93 24.29 -19.18
CA LYS A 154 10.30 23.15 -20.03
C LYS A 154 10.80 21.94 -19.24
N ASP A 155 11.22 22.13 -17.98
CA ASP A 155 11.78 21.08 -17.13
C ASP A 155 10.73 20.33 -16.31
N ASN A 156 9.46 20.83 -16.26
CA ASN A 156 8.34 20.01 -15.76
C ASN A 156 7.97 18.96 -16.81
N TYR A 157 7.95 17.71 -16.43
CA TYR A 157 7.47 16.62 -17.26
C TYR A 157 6.73 15.57 -16.46
N SER A 158 5.88 14.81 -17.13
CA SER A 158 5.20 13.64 -16.59
C SER A 158 4.81 12.71 -17.74
N SER A 159 4.01 11.69 -17.45
CA SER A 159 3.29 10.90 -18.46
C SER A 159 1.79 10.98 -18.19
N VAL A 160 0.95 10.66 -19.18
CA VAL A 160 -0.51 10.64 -18.97
C VAL A 160 -0.91 9.57 -17.96
N HIS A 161 -0.16 8.48 -17.88
CA HIS A 161 -0.29 7.46 -16.83
C HIS A 161 -0.03 8.06 -15.43
N ASP A 162 1.10 8.75 -15.23
CA ASP A 162 1.46 9.29 -13.92
C ASP A 162 0.52 10.43 -13.49
N ILE A 163 0.07 11.28 -14.45
CA ILE A 163 -0.95 12.31 -14.18
C ILE A 163 -2.28 11.68 -13.73
N ALA A 164 -2.68 10.56 -14.33
CA ALA A 164 -3.87 9.83 -13.87
C ALA A 164 -3.71 9.33 -12.43
N LYS A 165 -2.54 8.82 -12.05
CA LYS A 165 -2.24 8.40 -10.67
C LYS A 165 -2.25 9.58 -9.68
N ILE A 166 -1.79 10.76 -10.10
CA ILE A 166 -1.91 11.96 -9.27
C ILE A 166 -3.40 12.31 -9.09
N MET A 167 -4.20 12.27 -10.17
CA MET A 167 -5.64 12.56 -10.09
C MET A 167 -6.36 11.52 -9.21
N GLU A 168 -6.05 10.23 -9.35
CA GLU A 168 -6.57 9.14 -8.49
C GLU A 168 -6.33 9.43 -7.00
N TYR A 169 -5.12 9.88 -6.67
CA TYR A 169 -4.80 10.28 -5.30
C TYR A 169 -5.60 11.51 -4.85
N CYS A 170 -5.69 12.52 -5.70
CA CYS A 170 -6.32 13.79 -5.40
C CYS A 170 -7.84 13.67 -5.17
N ILE A 171 -8.56 12.89 -5.99
CA ILE A 171 -10.03 12.77 -5.88
C ILE A 171 -10.49 11.99 -4.64
N LYS A 172 -9.59 11.31 -3.93
CA LYS A 172 -9.84 10.71 -2.62
C LYS A 172 -9.94 11.76 -1.50
N ASN A 173 -9.44 12.98 -1.74
CA ASN A 173 -9.59 14.11 -0.84
C ASN A 173 -10.89 14.87 -1.15
N GLU A 174 -11.81 14.93 -0.20
CA GLU A 174 -13.13 15.54 -0.36
C GLU A 174 -13.05 17.02 -0.77
N THR A 175 -12.17 17.80 -0.16
CA THR A 175 -11.99 19.23 -0.49
C THR A 175 -11.45 19.42 -1.92
N PHE A 176 -10.46 18.62 -2.32
CA PHE A 176 -9.97 18.68 -3.70
C PHE A 176 -11.07 18.33 -4.68
N ARG A 177 -11.83 17.28 -4.40
CA ARG A 177 -12.93 16.80 -5.23
C ARG A 177 -14.05 17.85 -5.35
N GLU A 178 -14.44 18.48 -4.25
CA GLU A 178 -15.39 19.59 -4.23
C GLU A 178 -14.95 20.72 -5.16
N ILE A 179 -13.72 21.21 -4.98
CA ILE A 179 -13.22 22.38 -5.71
C ILE A 179 -13.10 22.08 -7.20
N ILE A 180 -12.49 20.95 -7.59
CA ILE A 180 -12.25 20.63 -9.01
C ILE A 180 -13.55 20.33 -9.78
N SER A 181 -14.61 19.94 -9.08
CA SER A 181 -15.95 19.70 -9.65
C SER A 181 -16.82 20.96 -9.75
N THR A 182 -16.38 22.04 -9.14
CA THR A 182 -17.13 23.29 -9.16
C THR A 182 -17.06 23.93 -10.55
N PRO A 183 -18.18 24.14 -11.25
CA PRO A 183 -18.13 24.70 -12.59
C PRO A 183 -17.74 26.19 -12.61
N MET A 184 -18.10 26.93 -11.55
CA MET A 184 -17.81 28.35 -11.39
C MET A 184 -17.89 28.76 -9.93
N HIS A 185 -16.92 29.54 -9.48
CA HIS A 185 -16.89 30.17 -8.16
C HIS A 185 -16.85 31.69 -8.28
N TYR A 186 -17.61 32.42 -7.43
CA TYR A 186 -17.66 33.88 -7.46
C TYR A 186 -17.28 34.45 -6.10
N ILE A 187 -16.26 35.28 -6.08
CA ILE A 187 -15.81 35.98 -4.87
C ILE A 187 -16.47 37.36 -4.88
N GLU A 188 -17.65 37.47 -4.26
CA GLU A 188 -18.49 38.69 -4.30
C GLU A 188 -17.73 39.96 -3.84
N ARG A 189 -16.98 39.90 -2.74
CA ARG A 189 -16.26 41.05 -2.20
C ARG A 189 -15.16 41.60 -3.10
N LEU A 190 -14.70 40.81 -4.08
CA LEU A 190 -13.65 41.20 -5.03
C LEU A 190 -14.18 41.38 -6.45
N ASP A 191 -15.45 41.05 -6.68
CA ASP A 191 -16.07 40.99 -8.02
C ASP A 191 -15.27 40.09 -8.99
N ILE A 192 -14.78 38.94 -8.51
CA ILE A 192 -13.98 38.01 -9.30
C ILE A 192 -14.78 36.74 -9.56
N GLN A 193 -15.04 36.47 -10.87
CA GLN A 193 -15.63 35.20 -11.31
C GLN A 193 -14.54 34.23 -11.78
N ILE A 194 -14.47 33.08 -11.16
CA ILE A 194 -13.50 32.00 -11.43
C ILE A 194 -14.22 30.86 -12.13
N ASN A 195 -13.97 30.71 -13.43
CA ASN A 195 -14.62 29.68 -14.26
C ASN A 195 -13.73 28.45 -14.40
N GLY A 196 -14.33 27.27 -14.24
CA GLY A 196 -13.67 25.99 -14.50
C GLY A 196 -13.39 25.75 -16.00
N PRO A 197 -12.55 24.76 -16.32
CA PRO A 197 -12.15 24.47 -17.70
C PRO A 197 -13.34 24.17 -18.62
N LEU A 198 -14.40 23.55 -18.10
CA LEU A 198 -15.57 23.12 -18.86
C LEU A 198 -16.73 24.12 -18.86
N TYR A 199 -16.62 25.20 -18.08
CA TYR A 199 -17.71 26.17 -17.95
C TYR A 199 -18.19 26.71 -19.30
N LYS A 200 -19.48 26.48 -19.64
CA LYS A 200 -20.15 26.84 -20.90
C LYS A 200 -19.44 26.30 -22.18
N LYS A 201 -18.62 25.23 -22.07
CA LYS A 201 -17.93 24.66 -23.25
C LYS A 201 -18.82 23.66 -23.99
N ASP A 202 -19.72 22.97 -23.28
CA ASP A 202 -20.79 22.15 -23.84
C ASP A 202 -21.60 22.93 -24.88
N THR A 203 -22.16 24.06 -24.50
CA THR A 203 -22.92 24.95 -25.40
C THR A 203 -22.04 25.56 -26.51
N LYS A 204 -20.80 26.03 -26.14
CA LYS A 204 -19.90 26.66 -27.10
C LYS A 204 -19.49 25.76 -28.25
N TYR A 205 -19.27 24.46 -27.96
CA TYR A 205 -18.74 23.52 -28.95
C TYR A 205 -19.79 22.48 -29.40
N ASN A 206 -21.01 22.54 -28.84
CA ASN A 206 -22.08 21.56 -29.05
C ASN A 206 -21.61 20.13 -28.74
N LEU A 207 -21.10 19.93 -27.53
CA LEU A 207 -20.58 18.66 -27.04
C LEU A 207 -21.31 18.26 -25.75
N ASP A 208 -21.58 16.98 -25.57
CA ASP A 208 -22.04 16.48 -24.29
C ASP A 208 -20.83 16.25 -23.36
N LEU A 209 -20.70 17.09 -22.35
CA LEU A 209 -19.65 17.03 -21.31
C LEU A 209 -20.23 16.66 -19.94
N SER A 210 -21.50 16.26 -19.87
CA SER A 210 -22.23 16.00 -18.61
C SER A 210 -21.66 14.84 -17.78
N LEU A 211 -20.92 13.93 -18.44
CA LEU A 211 -20.28 12.79 -17.79
C LEU A 211 -18.95 13.14 -17.12
N ILE A 212 -18.45 14.37 -17.27
CA ILE A 212 -17.19 14.82 -16.66
C ILE A 212 -17.53 15.58 -15.38
N SER A 213 -17.18 14.99 -14.25
CA SER A 213 -17.46 15.56 -12.91
C SER A 213 -16.48 16.65 -12.52
N GLY A 214 -15.20 16.50 -12.85
CA GLY A 214 -14.18 17.49 -12.55
C GLY A 214 -12.99 17.39 -13.50
N SER A 215 -12.28 18.50 -13.71
CA SER A 215 -11.18 18.49 -14.66
C SER A 215 -10.16 19.61 -14.44
N LYS A 216 -8.92 19.38 -14.93
CA LYS A 216 -7.86 20.37 -15.01
C LYS A 216 -7.24 20.38 -16.41
N SER A 217 -7.27 21.52 -17.07
CA SER A 217 -6.65 21.68 -18.39
C SER A 217 -5.22 22.22 -18.31
N GLY A 218 -4.43 21.91 -19.32
CA GLY A 218 -3.11 22.45 -19.57
C GLY A 218 -2.96 22.93 -21.02
N TYR A 219 -2.11 23.93 -21.23
CA TYR A 219 -1.70 24.37 -22.53
C TYR A 219 -0.34 25.06 -22.49
N THR A 220 0.56 24.68 -23.36
CA THR A 220 1.71 25.45 -23.81
C THR A 220 1.91 25.18 -25.30
N SER A 221 2.72 25.99 -25.98
CA SER A 221 3.07 25.72 -27.38
C SER A 221 3.73 24.35 -27.58
N LEU A 222 4.47 23.86 -26.58
CA LEU A 222 5.15 22.57 -26.59
C LEU A 222 4.21 21.40 -26.20
N ALA A 223 3.42 21.57 -25.14
CA ALA A 223 2.48 20.55 -24.65
C ALA A 223 1.22 20.43 -25.52
N LYS A 224 0.89 21.47 -26.33
CA LYS A 224 -0.43 21.58 -26.96
C LYS A 224 -1.55 21.62 -25.91
N HIS A 225 -2.74 21.15 -26.26
CA HIS A 225 -3.87 21.11 -25.33
C HIS A 225 -3.95 19.76 -24.62
N SER A 226 -4.11 19.81 -23.30
CA SER A 226 -4.21 18.65 -22.42
C SER A 226 -5.34 18.79 -21.41
N LEU A 227 -5.90 17.67 -20.98
CA LEU A 227 -6.92 17.60 -19.95
C LEU A 227 -6.71 16.34 -19.10
N VAL A 228 -6.71 16.52 -17.78
CA VAL A 228 -6.97 15.45 -16.84
C VAL A 228 -8.36 15.66 -16.24
N SER A 229 -9.16 14.62 -16.21
CA SER A 229 -10.54 14.66 -15.74
C SER A 229 -10.94 13.38 -15.04
N TYR A 230 -12.01 13.45 -14.23
CA TYR A 230 -12.71 12.29 -13.78
C TYR A 230 -14.21 12.44 -14.01
N GLY A 231 -14.90 11.31 -14.11
CA GLY A 231 -16.34 11.27 -14.28
C GLY A 231 -16.93 10.08 -13.54
N GLU A 232 -18.15 10.24 -13.06
CA GLU A 232 -18.85 9.24 -12.26
C GLU A 232 -20.26 9.01 -12.79
N LYS A 233 -20.62 7.73 -12.88
CA LYS A 233 -21.97 7.30 -13.22
C LYS A 233 -22.20 5.90 -12.68
N ASP A 234 -23.36 5.69 -12.07
CA ASP A 234 -23.82 4.37 -11.59
C ASP A 234 -22.79 3.65 -10.66
N GLY A 235 -22.07 4.42 -9.84
CA GLY A 235 -21.05 3.91 -8.92
C GLY A 235 -19.71 3.57 -9.56
N ILE A 236 -19.52 3.85 -10.84
CA ILE A 236 -18.25 3.69 -11.56
C ILE A 236 -17.59 5.06 -11.74
N THR A 237 -16.31 5.11 -11.40
CA THR A 237 -15.46 6.29 -11.61
C THR A 237 -14.41 6.00 -12.68
N TYR A 238 -14.35 6.84 -13.71
CA TYR A 238 -13.26 6.85 -14.67
C TYR A 238 -12.39 8.08 -14.47
N ILE A 239 -11.08 7.88 -14.59
CA ILE A 239 -10.08 8.94 -14.73
C ILE A 239 -9.58 8.91 -16.18
N VAL A 240 -9.62 10.05 -16.83
CA VAL A 240 -9.21 10.20 -18.23
C VAL A 240 -8.15 11.29 -18.33
N VAL A 241 -7.03 10.95 -18.94
CA VAL A 241 -5.99 11.92 -19.31
C VAL A 241 -5.80 11.88 -20.82
N THR A 242 -5.94 13.03 -21.44
CA THR A 242 -5.69 13.23 -22.88
C THR A 242 -4.70 14.37 -23.06
N ASP A 243 -3.71 14.20 -23.92
CA ASP A 243 -2.67 15.20 -24.14
C ASP A 243 -2.28 15.29 -25.61
N TYR A 244 -1.73 16.46 -25.97
CA TYR A 244 -1.23 16.81 -27.30
C TYR A 244 -2.32 16.88 -28.36
N ALA A 245 -3.51 17.39 -28.03
CA ALA A 245 -4.52 17.77 -29.03
C ALA A 245 -4.19 19.13 -29.64
N ASN A 246 -4.45 19.32 -30.96
CA ASN A 246 -4.06 20.55 -31.67
C ASN A 246 -4.84 21.78 -31.22
N ASN A 247 -6.10 21.59 -30.81
CA ASN A 247 -6.95 22.67 -30.32
C ASN A 247 -7.89 22.17 -29.19
N TYR A 248 -8.46 23.12 -28.46
CA TYR A 248 -9.29 22.85 -27.30
C TYR A 248 -10.61 22.12 -27.63
N LYS A 249 -11.16 22.35 -28.85
CA LYS A 249 -12.37 21.64 -29.28
C LYS A 249 -12.08 20.16 -29.53
N GLU A 250 -10.99 19.84 -30.20
CA GLU A 250 -10.54 18.46 -30.44
C GLU A 250 -10.32 17.73 -29.10
N LEU A 251 -9.61 18.37 -28.15
CA LEU A 251 -9.40 17.83 -26.80
C LEU A 251 -10.71 17.46 -26.11
N LEU A 252 -11.70 18.36 -26.09
CA LEU A 252 -12.98 18.12 -25.46
C LEU A 252 -13.83 17.11 -26.23
N THR A 253 -13.71 17.04 -27.55
CA THR A 253 -14.35 16.02 -28.37
C THR A 253 -13.85 14.62 -28.01
N ASP A 254 -12.54 14.46 -27.83
CA ASP A 254 -11.95 13.19 -27.40
C ASP A 254 -12.45 12.77 -26.01
N ASN A 255 -12.44 13.70 -25.05
CA ASN A 255 -12.94 13.42 -23.70
C ASN A 255 -14.42 13.05 -23.70
N SER A 256 -15.26 13.78 -24.43
CA SER A 256 -16.69 13.45 -24.60
C SER A 256 -16.87 12.04 -25.17
N LYS A 257 -16.15 11.72 -26.27
CA LYS A 257 -16.19 10.39 -26.90
C LYS A 257 -15.78 9.28 -25.92
N ILE A 258 -14.66 9.48 -25.19
CA ILE A 258 -14.13 8.50 -24.25
C ILE A 258 -15.16 8.20 -23.15
N TYR A 259 -15.68 9.23 -22.45
CA TYR A 259 -16.65 9.05 -21.40
C TYR A 259 -17.95 8.40 -21.89
N GLN A 260 -18.48 8.87 -23.03
CA GLN A 260 -19.66 8.27 -23.65
C GLN A 260 -19.42 6.81 -24.03
N TYR A 261 -18.25 6.51 -24.61
CA TYR A 261 -17.92 5.13 -25.00
C TYR A 261 -17.92 4.19 -23.77
N PHE A 262 -17.13 4.52 -22.73
CA PHE A 262 -16.98 3.61 -21.60
C PHE A 262 -18.24 3.53 -20.74
N PHE A 263 -18.94 4.64 -20.47
CA PHE A 263 -20.18 4.59 -19.69
C PHE A 263 -21.37 3.98 -20.41
N ASN A 264 -21.40 3.99 -21.75
CA ASN A 264 -22.51 3.41 -22.51
C ASN A 264 -22.25 1.98 -22.98
N ASN A 265 -20.98 1.59 -23.15
CA ASN A 265 -20.64 0.27 -23.70
C ASN A 265 -20.14 -0.73 -22.68
N TYR A 266 -20.03 -0.35 -21.40
CA TYR A 266 -19.66 -1.24 -20.31
C TYR A 266 -20.73 -1.25 -19.23
N SER A 267 -21.00 -2.41 -18.66
CA SER A 267 -21.95 -2.56 -17.56
C SER A 267 -21.66 -3.82 -16.76
N TYR A 268 -22.24 -3.91 -15.57
CA TYR A 268 -22.17 -5.14 -14.79
C TYR A 268 -23.00 -6.25 -15.44
N LYS A 269 -22.38 -7.41 -15.62
CA LYS A 269 -22.98 -8.66 -16.11
C LYS A 269 -22.97 -9.68 -14.98
N GLU A 270 -24.10 -10.30 -14.70
CA GLU A 270 -24.15 -11.40 -13.74
C GLU A 270 -23.38 -12.59 -14.28
N TYR A 271 -22.46 -13.14 -13.47
CA TYR A 271 -21.69 -14.33 -13.78
C TYR A 271 -21.92 -15.39 -12.71
N LYS A 272 -22.31 -16.58 -13.13
CA LYS A 272 -22.56 -17.74 -12.26
C LYS A 272 -21.75 -18.91 -12.72
N THR A 273 -21.05 -19.54 -11.81
CA THR A 273 -20.37 -20.82 -12.04
C THR A 273 -20.30 -21.59 -10.74
N SER A 274 -20.03 -22.89 -10.83
CA SER A 274 -19.84 -23.72 -9.66
C SER A 274 -18.77 -24.78 -9.92
N PHE A 275 -18.14 -25.23 -8.84
CA PHE A 275 -17.20 -26.36 -8.87
C PHE A 275 -17.23 -27.10 -7.54
N ASP A 276 -16.74 -28.33 -7.55
CA ASP A 276 -16.77 -29.20 -6.39
C ASP A 276 -15.40 -29.36 -5.75
N ILE A 277 -15.35 -29.32 -4.42
CA ILE A 277 -14.17 -29.67 -3.64
C ILE A 277 -14.49 -30.97 -2.90
N PRO A 278 -13.71 -32.05 -3.06
CA PRO A 278 -13.91 -33.31 -2.34
C PRO A 278 -13.86 -33.14 -0.84
N ILE A 279 -14.70 -33.89 -0.11
CA ILE A 279 -14.68 -33.91 1.37
C ILE A 279 -14.15 -35.27 1.83
N GLU A 280 -13.18 -35.24 2.72
CA GLU A 280 -12.58 -36.46 3.30
C GLU A 280 -13.37 -36.94 4.50
N ASN A 281 -13.66 -38.25 4.57
CA ASN A 281 -14.33 -38.92 5.72
C ASN A 281 -15.70 -38.29 6.07
N SER A 282 -16.54 -38.07 5.08
CA SER A 282 -17.91 -37.57 5.24
C SER A 282 -18.86 -38.36 4.35
N LYS A 283 -20.14 -38.47 4.76
CA LYS A 283 -21.21 -38.98 3.88
C LYS A 283 -21.47 -38.07 2.68
N GLN A 284 -21.17 -36.80 2.83
CA GLN A 284 -21.17 -35.85 1.74
C GLN A 284 -19.82 -35.94 1.03
N GLU A 285 -19.81 -36.48 -0.19
CA GLU A 285 -18.59 -36.74 -0.93
C GLU A 285 -17.88 -35.45 -1.39
N LYS A 286 -18.65 -34.36 -1.60
CA LYS A 286 -18.17 -33.11 -2.17
C LYS A 286 -18.87 -31.91 -1.56
N TYR A 287 -18.20 -30.77 -1.60
CA TYR A 287 -18.72 -29.44 -1.27
C TYR A 287 -18.78 -28.62 -2.55
N THR A 288 -19.99 -28.26 -2.96
CA THR A 288 -20.16 -27.40 -4.14
C THR A 288 -19.94 -25.95 -3.74
N VAL A 289 -19.03 -25.30 -4.44
CA VAL A 289 -18.78 -23.87 -4.33
C VAL A 289 -19.54 -23.16 -5.43
N ASP A 290 -20.56 -22.40 -5.06
CA ASP A 290 -21.30 -21.58 -6.00
C ASP A 290 -20.66 -20.18 -6.03
N ILE A 291 -20.27 -19.71 -7.20
CA ILE A 291 -19.79 -18.37 -7.47
C ILE A 291 -20.92 -17.61 -8.16
N ASN A 292 -21.41 -16.57 -7.50
CA ASN A 292 -22.36 -15.62 -8.07
C ASN A 292 -21.77 -14.22 -7.84
N THR A 293 -21.41 -13.55 -8.92
CA THR A 293 -20.75 -12.24 -8.88
C THR A 293 -21.15 -11.41 -10.10
N ASN A 294 -20.89 -10.11 -10.02
CA ASN A 294 -21.05 -9.23 -11.17
C ASN A 294 -19.68 -8.90 -11.75
N LEU A 295 -19.52 -9.07 -13.05
CA LEU A 295 -18.32 -8.72 -13.81
C LEU A 295 -18.62 -7.46 -14.63
N TYR A 296 -17.71 -6.49 -14.59
CA TYR A 296 -17.82 -5.28 -15.40
C TYR A 296 -17.18 -5.50 -16.76
N LEU A 297 -18.02 -5.70 -17.78
CA LEU A 297 -17.61 -6.09 -19.13
C LEU A 297 -18.25 -5.17 -20.17
N SER A 298 -17.70 -5.19 -21.39
CA SER A 298 -18.34 -4.53 -22.53
C SER A 298 -19.72 -5.17 -22.80
N ASN A 299 -20.62 -4.42 -23.39
CA ASN A 299 -21.99 -4.92 -23.65
C ASN A 299 -22.03 -5.99 -24.76
N ASP A 300 -20.99 -6.04 -25.60
CA ASP A 300 -20.77 -7.00 -26.69
C ASP A 300 -19.72 -8.06 -26.32
N TYR A 301 -19.54 -8.33 -25.01
CA TYR A 301 -18.58 -9.33 -24.54
C TYR A 301 -18.88 -10.74 -25.07
N ASP A 302 -17.85 -11.49 -25.33
CA ASP A 302 -17.96 -12.92 -25.68
C ASP A 302 -17.86 -13.77 -24.41
N GLU A 303 -18.98 -14.39 -24.02
CA GLU A 303 -19.04 -15.21 -22.81
C GLU A 303 -18.05 -16.39 -22.84
N SER A 304 -17.70 -16.90 -24.02
CA SER A 304 -16.74 -17.99 -24.18
C SER A 304 -15.32 -17.64 -23.75
N LEU A 305 -14.99 -16.35 -23.66
CA LEU A 305 -13.72 -15.84 -23.17
C LEU A 305 -13.65 -15.73 -21.64
N ILE A 306 -14.79 -15.93 -20.93
CA ILE A 306 -14.78 -15.95 -19.47
C ILE A 306 -14.28 -17.31 -18.99
N SER A 307 -13.24 -17.29 -18.19
CA SER A 307 -12.68 -18.47 -17.54
C SER A 307 -12.42 -18.22 -16.07
N TYR A 308 -12.28 -19.27 -15.28
CA TYR A 308 -11.87 -19.14 -13.90
C TYR A 308 -10.79 -20.14 -13.51
N GLU A 309 -9.97 -19.74 -12.54
CA GLU A 309 -8.96 -20.59 -11.93
C GLU A 309 -9.19 -20.62 -10.41
N TYR A 310 -9.32 -21.84 -9.86
CA TYR A 310 -9.37 -22.01 -8.41
C TYR A 310 -7.97 -22.33 -7.86
N LYS A 311 -7.50 -21.52 -6.93
CA LYS A 311 -6.26 -21.75 -6.17
C LYS A 311 -6.59 -21.95 -4.69
N GLY A 312 -6.49 -23.20 -4.22
CA GLY A 312 -6.84 -23.47 -2.84
C GLY A 312 -6.71 -24.93 -2.45
N LYS A 313 -7.48 -25.33 -1.44
CA LYS A 313 -7.49 -26.69 -0.93
C LYS A 313 -8.10 -27.64 -1.97
N ASN A 314 -7.39 -28.70 -2.30
CA ASN A 314 -7.86 -29.75 -3.19
C ASN A 314 -8.83 -30.73 -2.50
N LYS A 315 -8.95 -30.66 -1.17
CA LYS A 315 -9.92 -31.40 -0.37
C LYS A 315 -10.24 -30.69 0.94
N ILE A 316 -11.44 -30.93 1.47
CA ILE A 316 -11.89 -30.43 2.77
C ILE A 316 -11.76 -31.59 3.79
N THR A 317 -11.23 -31.27 4.97
CA THR A 317 -11.01 -32.22 6.06
C THR A 317 -11.70 -31.76 7.34
N TYR A 318 -11.77 -32.60 8.36
CA TYR A 318 -12.35 -32.26 9.66
C TYR A 318 -11.69 -31.05 10.36
N LEU A 319 -10.52 -30.62 9.90
CA LEU A 319 -9.85 -29.41 10.38
C LEU A 319 -10.49 -28.12 9.86
N ASN A 320 -11.24 -28.21 8.77
CA ASN A 320 -11.93 -27.07 8.20
C ASN A 320 -13.28 -26.86 8.89
N LYS A 321 -13.46 -25.71 9.51
CA LYS A 321 -14.69 -25.28 10.18
C LYS A 321 -15.41 -24.26 9.32
N LYS A 322 -16.70 -24.05 9.59
CA LYS A 322 -17.46 -22.94 9.00
C LYS A 322 -16.66 -21.62 9.09
N GLY A 323 -16.59 -20.87 8.00
CA GLY A 323 -15.80 -19.64 7.86
C GLY A 323 -14.34 -19.85 7.48
N SER A 324 -13.83 -21.11 7.47
CA SER A 324 -12.45 -21.38 7.02
C SER A 324 -12.28 -20.96 5.55
N LYS A 325 -11.20 -20.23 5.26
CA LYS A 325 -10.79 -19.96 3.87
C LYS A 325 -10.35 -21.27 3.21
N LEU A 326 -10.99 -21.61 2.10
CA LEU A 326 -10.67 -22.78 1.28
C LEU A 326 -9.68 -22.44 0.18
N GLY A 327 -9.73 -21.20 -0.33
CA GLY A 327 -8.89 -20.74 -1.41
C GLY A 327 -9.40 -19.41 -1.98
N SER A 328 -9.07 -19.15 -3.24
CA SER A 328 -9.60 -18.04 -4.04
C SER A 328 -9.92 -18.51 -5.45
N VAL A 329 -10.91 -17.87 -6.06
CA VAL A 329 -11.24 -18.01 -7.47
C VAL A 329 -10.85 -16.74 -8.19
N SER A 330 -9.95 -16.85 -9.16
CA SER A 330 -9.61 -15.79 -10.09
C SER A 330 -10.45 -15.95 -11.35
N ILE A 331 -11.13 -14.88 -11.78
CA ILE A 331 -11.98 -14.88 -12.99
C ILE A 331 -11.29 -14.02 -14.04
N TYR A 332 -11.17 -14.57 -15.24
CA TYR A 332 -10.47 -13.97 -16.38
C TYR A 332 -11.44 -13.70 -17.52
N TYR A 333 -11.13 -12.67 -18.30
CA TYR A 333 -11.68 -12.45 -19.63
C TYR A 333 -10.53 -12.52 -20.64
N GLY A 334 -10.47 -13.59 -21.42
CA GLY A 334 -9.23 -13.95 -22.13
C GLY A 334 -8.10 -14.21 -21.14
N ASP A 335 -7.00 -13.49 -21.29
CA ASP A 335 -5.83 -13.58 -20.38
C ASP A 335 -5.86 -12.54 -19.26
N GLU A 336 -6.83 -11.63 -19.25
CA GLU A 336 -6.93 -10.54 -18.28
C GLU A 336 -7.67 -10.98 -17.02
N LEU A 337 -7.06 -10.80 -15.84
CA LEU A 337 -7.72 -11.01 -14.55
C LEU A 337 -8.72 -9.86 -14.29
N ILE A 338 -10.01 -10.18 -14.23
CA ILE A 338 -11.10 -9.20 -14.06
C ILE A 338 -11.75 -9.23 -12.68
N ASN A 339 -11.62 -10.33 -11.93
CA ASN A 339 -12.13 -10.43 -10.55
C ASN A 339 -11.39 -11.53 -9.78
N SER A 340 -11.37 -11.41 -8.44
CA SER A 340 -10.83 -12.43 -7.53
C SER A 340 -11.69 -12.53 -6.28
N ILE A 341 -12.15 -13.75 -5.95
CA ILE A 341 -13.13 -14.01 -4.89
C ILE A 341 -12.55 -15.02 -3.91
N ASP A 342 -12.55 -14.68 -2.62
CA ASP A 342 -12.20 -15.62 -1.57
C ASP A 342 -13.28 -16.69 -1.38
N VAL A 343 -12.87 -17.95 -1.45
CA VAL A 343 -13.74 -19.10 -1.20
C VAL A 343 -13.65 -19.50 0.27
N LYS A 344 -14.80 -19.50 0.95
CA LYS A 344 -14.92 -19.89 2.37
C LYS A 344 -15.92 -21.04 2.52
N LEU A 345 -15.69 -21.88 3.52
CA LEU A 345 -16.65 -22.89 3.92
C LEU A 345 -17.85 -22.21 4.60
N LEU A 346 -19.03 -22.26 3.98
CA LEU A 346 -20.23 -21.55 4.47
C LEU A 346 -21.00 -22.35 5.53
N ASP A 347 -20.88 -23.68 5.52
CA ASP A 347 -21.62 -24.57 6.41
C ASP A 347 -20.70 -25.53 7.16
N ASP A 348 -21.17 -26.05 8.30
CA ASP A 348 -20.46 -27.09 9.01
C ASP A 348 -20.67 -28.44 8.33
N ILE A 349 -19.58 -29.15 8.07
CA ILE A 349 -19.60 -30.49 7.47
C ILE A 349 -19.68 -31.53 8.59
N LYS A 350 -20.58 -32.51 8.43
CA LYS A 350 -20.68 -33.68 9.31
C LYS A 350 -19.70 -34.76 8.83
N TYR A 351 -18.65 -34.97 9.61
CA TYR A 351 -17.66 -36.02 9.33
C TYR A 351 -18.09 -37.35 9.95
N GLU A 352 -17.82 -38.44 9.25
CA GLU A 352 -17.95 -39.77 9.85
C GLU A 352 -16.76 -40.00 10.78
N VAL A 353 -17.06 -40.22 12.04
CA VAL A 353 -16.05 -40.70 12.99
C VAL A 353 -15.88 -42.18 12.68
N GLU A 354 -14.83 -42.55 11.96
CA GLU A 354 -14.52 -43.97 11.80
C GLU A 354 -14.43 -44.64 13.18
N ALA A 355 -15.08 -45.79 13.29
CA ALA A 355 -15.10 -46.58 14.56
C ALA A 355 -13.70 -46.93 15.10
N TYR A 356 -12.67 -46.71 14.27
CA TYR A 356 -11.25 -46.90 14.62
C TYR A 356 -10.64 -45.78 15.46
N THR A 357 -11.28 -44.60 15.55
CA THR A 357 -10.73 -43.50 16.36
C THR A 357 -10.87 -43.76 17.88
N VAL A 358 -11.89 -44.54 18.29
CA VAL A 358 -12.10 -44.88 19.69
C VAL A 358 -11.00 -45.82 20.23
N PRO A 359 -10.60 -46.89 19.51
CA PRO A 359 -9.47 -47.71 19.95
C PRO A 359 -8.15 -46.92 19.95
N VAL A 360 -7.88 -46.11 18.94
CA VAL A 360 -6.66 -45.29 18.87
C VAL A 360 -6.63 -44.24 19.99
N PHE A 361 -7.77 -43.62 20.29
CA PHE A 361 -7.88 -42.68 21.41
C PHE A 361 -7.62 -43.41 22.76
N LEU A 362 -8.19 -44.61 22.95
CA LEU A 362 -7.95 -45.40 24.15
C LEU A 362 -6.49 -45.85 24.26
N ILE A 363 -5.84 -46.18 23.14
CA ILE A 363 -4.41 -46.51 23.12
C ILE A 363 -3.58 -45.25 23.50
N ILE A 364 -3.87 -44.09 22.97
CA ILE A 364 -3.18 -42.83 23.30
C ILE A 364 -3.39 -42.51 24.79
N VAL A 365 -4.63 -42.61 25.29
CA VAL A 365 -4.92 -42.41 26.71
C VAL A 365 -4.18 -43.43 27.57
N GLY A 366 -4.14 -44.70 27.14
CA GLY A 366 -3.36 -45.74 27.81
C GLY A 366 -1.85 -45.44 27.87
N ILE A 367 -1.28 -44.96 26.74
CA ILE A 367 0.13 -44.53 26.68
C ILE A 367 0.38 -43.36 27.62
N VAL A 368 -0.49 -42.35 27.62
CA VAL A 368 -0.35 -41.18 28.51
C VAL A 368 -0.42 -41.60 29.98
N ILE A 369 -1.37 -42.48 30.34
CA ILE A 369 -1.48 -43.04 31.72
C ILE A 369 -0.22 -43.83 32.07
N PHE A 370 0.28 -44.67 31.15
CA PHE A 370 1.51 -45.43 31.35
C PHE A 370 2.74 -44.51 31.55
N VAL A 371 2.86 -43.48 30.76
CA VAL A 371 3.93 -42.46 30.90
C VAL A 371 3.82 -41.76 32.25
N LEU A 372 2.61 -41.35 32.64
CA LEU A 372 2.39 -40.72 33.95
C LEU A 372 2.72 -41.64 35.12
N LEU A 373 2.33 -42.93 35.03
CA LEU A 373 2.68 -43.96 36.03
C LEU A 373 4.18 -44.21 36.12
N THR A 374 4.85 -44.29 34.96
CA THR A 374 6.33 -44.44 34.93
C THR A 374 7.04 -43.22 35.49
N LEU A 375 6.58 -42.03 35.18
CA LEU A 375 7.10 -40.78 35.75
C LEU A 375 6.85 -40.71 37.27
N PHE A 376 5.68 -41.17 37.73
CA PHE A 376 5.36 -41.27 39.17
C PHE A 376 6.29 -42.24 39.88
N ILE A 377 6.52 -43.43 39.29
CA ILE A 377 7.43 -44.44 39.84
C ILE A 377 8.88 -43.91 39.88
N ILE A 378 9.32 -43.25 38.82
CA ILE A 378 10.64 -42.60 38.75
C ILE A 378 10.75 -41.53 39.84
N LYS A 379 9.74 -40.68 39.97
CA LYS A 379 9.71 -39.63 41.00
C LYS A 379 9.76 -40.21 42.41
N LYS A 380 9.04 -41.32 42.67
CA LYS A 380 9.06 -42.05 43.95
C LYS A 380 10.44 -42.68 44.20
N ARG A 381 11.07 -43.27 43.16
CA ARG A 381 12.43 -43.83 43.27
C ARG A 381 13.48 -42.74 43.50
N LEU A 382 13.34 -41.59 42.82
CA LEU A 382 14.22 -40.44 43.00
C LEU A 382 14.07 -39.80 44.39
N LYS A 383 12.83 -39.76 44.93
CA LYS A 383 12.57 -39.32 46.31
C LYS A 383 13.25 -40.23 47.31
N LYS A 384 13.09 -41.55 47.12
CA LYS A 384 13.75 -42.57 47.98
C LYS A 384 15.27 -42.53 47.88
N LYS A 385 15.79 -42.24 46.66
CA LYS A 385 17.24 -42.07 46.42
C LYS A 385 17.77 -40.75 47.01
N LYS A 386 16.93 -39.69 47.05
CA LYS A 386 17.25 -38.43 47.74
C LYS A 386 17.27 -38.61 49.26
N GLU A 387 16.31 -39.36 49.82
CA GLU A 387 16.26 -39.67 51.27
C GLU A 387 17.46 -40.53 51.71
N LEU A 388 17.86 -41.52 50.90
CA LEU A 388 19.09 -42.29 51.10
C LEU A 388 20.37 -41.46 50.92
N LYS A 389 20.40 -40.53 49.95
CA LYS A 389 21.53 -39.59 49.78
C LYS A 389 21.61 -38.55 50.89
N GLN A 390 20.46 -38.14 51.47
CA GLN A 390 20.45 -37.23 52.61
C GLN A 390 21.00 -37.88 53.88
N LYS A 391 20.79 -39.21 54.06
CA LYS A 391 21.40 -39.98 55.17
C LYS A 391 22.92 -40.13 54.99
N ASN A 392 23.41 -40.24 53.75
CA ASN A 392 24.86 -40.39 53.46
C ASN A 392 25.59 -39.09 53.25
N ASN A 393 24.90 -37.98 53.02
CA ASN A 393 25.49 -36.68 52.63
C ASN A 393 25.63 -35.68 53.79
N LYS A 394 25.23 -36.04 55.04
CA LYS A 394 25.58 -35.16 56.17
C LYS A 394 27.10 -35.06 56.43
N VAL A 395 27.91 -35.90 55.78
CA VAL A 395 29.38 -35.88 55.90
C VAL A 395 30.10 -35.29 54.66
N LYS A 396 29.46 -35.23 53.46
CA LYS A 396 30.09 -34.73 52.24
C LYS A 396 29.65 -33.32 51.79
N PHE A 397 28.59 -32.78 52.39
CA PHE A 397 27.93 -31.57 51.88
C PHE A 397 28.65 -30.26 52.18
N ASN A 398 29.60 -30.25 53.14
CA ASN A 398 30.34 -29.04 53.44
C ASN A 398 31.52 -28.74 52.49
N LYS A 399 31.97 -29.72 51.68
CA LYS A 399 33.08 -29.50 50.71
C LYS A 399 32.60 -29.10 49.30
N VAL A 400 31.44 -29.59 48.82
CA VAL A 400 30.95 -29.34 47.46
C VAL A 400 30.21 -28.00 47.34
N LYS A 401 29.58 -27.53 48.43
CA LYS A 401 28.91 -26.21 48.44
C LYS A 401 29.89 -25.04 48.33
N ILE A 402 31.14 -25.26 48.77
CA ILE A 402 32.17 -24.24 48.71
C ILE A 402 32.73 -24.11 47.27
N VAL A 403 32.90 -25.25 46.55
CA VAL A 403 33.48 -25.27 45.20
C VAL A 403 32.48 -24.71 44.15
N ASN A 404 31.21 -25.10 44.18
CA ASN A 404 30.21 -24.62 43.23
C ASN A 404 29.79 -23.15 43.47
N LYS A 405 29.90 -22.64 44.68
CA LYS A 405 29.69 -21.24 45.00
C LYS A 405 30.89 -20.37 44.51
N LYS A 406 32.14 -20.92 44.62
CA LYS A 406 33.33 -20.26 44.08
C LYS A 406 33.33 -20.18 42.55
N VAL A 407 33.00 -21.25 41.82
CA VAL A 407 32.98 -21.25 40.36
C VAL A 407 31.87 -20.37 39.76
N LYS A 408 30.70 -20.28 40.43
CA LYS A 408 29.63 -19.38 40.03
C LYS A 408 29.93 -17.91 40.40
N GLN A 409 30.62 -17.72 41.53
CA GLN A 409 31.07 -16.39 41.96
C GLN A 409 32.27 -15.90 41.14
N GLU A 410 33.23 -16.76 40.78
CA GLU A 410 34.34 -16.41 39.87
C GLU A 410 33.86 -16.07 38.46
N LYS A 411 32.82 -16.73 37.93
CA LYS A 411 32.24 -16.31 36.62
C LYS A 411 31.48 -14.98 36.71
N ILE A 412 30.77 -14.73 37.80
CA ILE A 412 30.08 -13.45 38.02
C ILE A 412 31.07 -12.34 38.37
N GLU A 413 32.09 -12.60 39.20
CA GLU A 413 33.15 -11.64 39.52
C GLU A 413 34.03 -11.32 38.31
N ASN A 414 34.30 -12.27 37.40
CA ASN A 414 35.02 -11.97 36.16
C ASN A 414 34.24 -11.12 35.19
N VAL A 415 32.93 -11.29 35.09
CA VAL A 415 32.06 -10.44 34.28
C VAL A 415 31.86 -9.06 34.95
N GLU A 416 31.64 -9.02 36.27
CA GLU A 416 31.53 -7.76 37.02
C GLU A 416 32.88 -7.01 37.09
N LYS A 417 34.00 -7.72 37.12
CA LYS A 417 35.35 -7.15 37.07
C LYS A 417 35.65 -6.60 35.68
N PHE A 418 35.26 -7.29 34.61
CA PHE A 418 35.37 -6.82 33.25
C PHE A 418 34.53 -5.55 33.02
N ILE A 419 33.33 -5.47 33.61
CA ILE A 419 32.46 -4.29 33.52
C ILE A 419 32.96 -3.13 34.41
N LYS A 420 33.66 -3.42 35.54
CA LYS A 420 34.19 -2.40 36.45
C LYS A 420 35.56 -1.85 36.04
N GLU A 421 36.38 -2.61 35.31
CA GLU A 421 37.72 -2.19 34.88
C GLU A 421 37.71 -1.31 33.61
N GLU A 422 36.60 -1.24 32.88
CA GLU A 422 36.47 -0.38 31.70
C GLU A 422 35.64 0.88 31.98
N ASN A 423 36.28 1.87 32.59
CA ASN A 423 35.68 3.16 32.95
C ASN A 423 35.58 4.15 31.80
N SER A 424 35.78 3.75 30.53
CA SER A 424 35.63 4.66 29.40
C SER A 424 34.24 4.51 28.76
N TYR A 425 33.51 5.61 28.78
CA TYR A 425 32.20 5.78 28.11
C TYR A 425 32.28 5.31 26.65
N GLU A 426 33.37 5.59 25.94
CA GLU A 426 33.62 5.24 24.54
C GLU A 426 33.63 3.74 24.30
N LYS A 427 34.29 2.95 25.20
CA LYS A 427 34.34 1.49 25.07
C LYS A 427 32.99 0.83 25.35
N LYS A 428 32.19 1.34 26.26
CA LYS A 428 30.82 0.86 26.49
C LYS A 428 29.94 1.07 25.27
N ILE A 429 30.07 2.24 24.62
CA ILE A 429 29.39 2.54 23.35
C ILE A 429 29.88 1.61 22.23
N GLU A 430 31.16 1.32 22.17
CA GLU A 430 31.73 0.39 21.18
C GLU A 430 31.20 -1.05 21.36
N ILE A 431 31.07 -1.52 22.61
CA ILE A 431 30.44 -2.82 22.92
C ILE A 431 28.98 -2.84 22.46
N LEU A 432 28.19 -1.79 22.76
CA LEU A 432 26.80 -1.66 22.36
C LEU A 432 26.63 -1.65 20.83
N LYS A 433 27.55 -1.04 20.10
CA LYS A 433 27.52 -0.99 18.64
C LYS A 433 27.91 -2.30 17.95
N ASN A 434 28.69 -3.15 18.61
CA ASN A 434 29.26 -4.35 17.99
C ASN A 434 28.68 -5.67 18.49
N THR A 435 27.98 -5.68 19.63
CA THR A 435 27.40 -6.92 20.16
C THR A 435 26.13 -7.34 19.42
N ILE A 436 25.93 -8.66 19.32
CA ILE A 436 24.68 -9.33 18.95
C ILE A 436 24.06 -10.08 20.15
N ASP A 437 24.73 -10.08 21.31
CA ASP A 437 24.21 -10.65 22.54
C ASP A 437 23.19 -9.68 23.18
N ILE A 438 21.91 -10.08 23.09
CA ILE A 438 20.76 -9.29 23.56
C ILE A 438 20.83 -9.04 25.06
N ASN A 439 21.24 -10.03 25.86
CA ASN A 439 21.33 -9.90 27.31
C ASN A 439 22.43 -8.90 27.69
N LEU A 440 23.60 -9.05 27.09
CA LEU A 440 24.74 -8.16 27.33
C LEU A 440 24.40 -6.72 26.91
N PHE A 441 23.68 -6.52 25.81
CA PHE A 441 23.27 -5.21 25.34
C PHE A 441 22.34 -4.52 26.34
N PHE A 442 21.24 -5.18 26.75
CA PHE A 442 20.27 -4.55 27.66
C PHE A 442 20.82 -4.35 29.07
N ASP A 443 21.70 -5.23 29.56
CA ASP A 443 22.37 -5.02 30.85
C ASP A 443 23.41 -3.90 30.79
N THR A 444 24.02 -3.66 29.63
CA THR A 444 25.01 -2.58 29.46
C THR A 444 24.31 -1.22 29.28
N ILE A 445 23.24 -1.14 28.46
CA ILE A 445 22.59 0.13 28.13
C ILE A 445 21.83 0.75 29.31
N LYS A 446 21.40 -0.07 30.29
CA LYS A 446 20.77 0.42 31.55
C LYS A 446 21.68 1.34 32.35
N ASN A 447 23.00 1.14 32.24
CA ASN A 447 24.02 1.79 33.07
C ASN A 447 24.77 2.90 32.31
N ILE A 448 24.16 3.45 31.25
CA ILE A 448 24.77 4.53 30.45
C ILE A 448 23.77 5.67 30.31
N ASP A 449 24.18 6.86 30.73
CA ASP A 449 23.41 8.09 30.57
C ASP A 449 23.81 8.81 29.26
N ASN A 450 22.92 9.67 28.73
CA ASN A 450 23.14 10.53 27.57
C ASN A 450 23.47 9.81 26.25
N VAL A 451 22.86 8.65 26.01
CA VAL A 451 22.91 7.94 24.72
C VAL A 451 21.57 7.94 24.03
N ASP A 452 21.59 7.94 22.70
CA ASP A 452 20.39 7.68 21.89
C ASP A 452 20.04 6.18 21.94
N LYS A 453 19.29 5.81 22.99
CA LYS A 453 18.87 4.43 23.22
C LYS A 453 18.05 3.88 22.07
N GLU A 454 17.21 4.71 21.42
CA GLU A 454 16.36 4.27 20.30
C GLU A 454 17.20 3.82 19.11
N THR A 455 18.20 4.59 18.73
CA THR A 455 19.08 4.23 17.62
C THR A 455 19.89 2.98 17.92
N LEU A 456 20.50 2.88 19.10
CA LEU A 456 21.30 1.70 19.49
C LEU A 456 20.48 0.41 19.58
N GLU A 457 19.25 0.48 20.08
CA GLU A 457 18.31 -0.65 20.13
C GLU A 457 17.91 -1.12 18.73
N LYS A 458 17.65 -0.19 17.80
CA LYS A 458 17.37 -0.52 16.40
C LYS A 458 18.56 -1.19 15.72
N ASP A 459 19.75 -0.63 15.91
CA ASP A 459 20.99 -1.20 15.36
C ASP A 459 21.26 -2.62 15.88
N LEU A 460 20.97 -2.91 17.16
CA LEU A 460 21.04 -4.27 17.70
C LEU A 460 20.07 -5.20 16.98
N ILE A 461 18.81 -4.77 16.82
CA ILE A 461 17.77 -5.56 16.15
C ILE A 461 18.21 -5.88 14.72
N ASP A 462 18.70 -4.88 13.98
CA ASP A 462 19.15 -5.05 12.60
C ASP A 462 20.34 -6.02 12.50
N ARG A 463 21.33 -5.92 13.40
CA ARG A 463 22.45 -6.89 13.48
C ARG A 463 21.97 -8.31 13.81
N CYS A 464 21.02 -8.45 14.72
CA CYS A 464 20.44 -9.75 15.04
C CYS A 464 19.74 -10.36 13.81
N PHE A 465 19.01 -9.56 13.06
CA PHE A 465 18.35 -10.00 11.82
C PHE A 465 19.34 -10.33 10.71
N GLN A 466 20.44 -9.58 10.55
CA GLN A 466 21.48 -9.88 9.56
C GLN A 466 22.18 -11.22 9.79
N ASN A 467 22.21 -11.71 11.04
CA ASN A 467 22.86 -12.96 11.44
C ASN A 467 21.92 -14.16 11.52
N ILE A 468 20.66 -14.02 11.10
CA ILE A 468 19.67 -15.11 11.08
C ILE A 468 19.64 -15.78 9.71
N ASN A 469 19.54 -17.10 9.73
CA ASN A 469 19.17 -17.84 8.53
C ASN A 469 17.65 -17.75 8.31
N PHE A 470 17.20 -16.92 7.39
CA PHE A 470 15.78 -16.70 7.06
C PHE A 470 15.09 -17.94 6.47
N GLU A 471 15.83 -18.97 6.08
CA GLU A 471 15.27 -20.24 5.64
C GLU A 471 14.78 -21.11 6.82
N ASN A 472 15.25 -20.81 8.05
CA ASN A 472 14.90 -21.53 9.25
C ASN A 472 13.93 -20.72 10.14
N ILE A 473 12.66 -21.11 10.16
CA ILE A 473 11.61 -20.43 10.95
C ILE A 473 11.82 -20.55 12.47
N GLU A 474 12.55 -21.57 12.93
CA GLU A 474 12.86 -21.77 14.36
C GLU A 474 13.84 -20.71 14.87
N ASP A 475 14.85 -20.32 14.06
CA ASP A 475 15.78 -19.25 14.42
C ASP A 475 15.07 -17.90 14.55
N LEU A 476 14.09 -17.64 13.68
CA LEU A 476 13.27 -16.42 13.73
C LEU A 476 12.38 -16.38 14.98
N LYS A 477 11.79 -17.52 15.37
CA LYS A 477 10.99 -17.66 16.59
C LYS A 477 11.83 -17.52 17.87
N ASP A 478 13.06 -18.08 17.86
CA ASP A 478 13.99 -17.96 18.98
C ASP A 478 14.41 -16.50 19.20
N LEU A 479 14.75 -15.77 18.12
CA LEU A 479 15.06 -14.35 18.21
C LEU A 479 13.86 -13.54 18.72
N TYR A 480 12.64 -13.81 18.20
CA TYR A 480 11.42 -13.14 18.67
C TYR A 480 11.20 -13.36 20.17
N THR A 481 11.41 -14.59 20.62
CA THR A 481 11.24 -14.95 22.04
C THR A 481 12.25 -14.24 22.93
N LYS A 482 13.51 -14.16 22.50
CA LYS A 482 14.57 -13.44 23.22
C LYS A 482 14.29 -11.95 23.30
N LEU A 483 13.94 -11.30 22.20
CA LEU A 483 13.62 -9.86 22.18
C LEU A 483 12.36 -9.53 23.00
N LYS A 484 11.37 -10.44 23.02
CA LYS A 484 10.15 -10.27 23.80
C LYS A 484 10.40 -10.18 25.31
N LEU A 485 11.45 -10.82 25.82
CA LEU A 485 11.81 -10.73 27.24
C LEU A 485 12.16 -9.31 27.66
N TYR A 486 12.73 -8.51 26.75
CA TYR A 486 13.15 -7.13 26.99
C TYR A 486 12.15 -6.07 26.54
N LYS A 487 10.95 -6.47 26.12
CA LYS A 487 9.91 -5.56 25.60
C LYS A 487 9.60 -4.37 26.52
N ASN A 488 9.61 -4.59 27.83
CA ASN A 488 9.32 -3.52 28.81
C ASN A 488 10.49 -2.55 29.03
N GLU A 489 11.68 -2.89 28.53
CA GLU A 489 12.92 -2.13 28.66
C GLU A 489 13.22 -1.32 27.39
N MET A 490 12.60 -1.70 26.26
CA MET A 490 12.77 -1.06 24.96
C MET A 490 11.99 0.25 24.83
N CYS A 491 12.50 1.18 24.06
CA CYS A 491 11.78 2.37 23.65
C CYS A 491 10.53 2.00 22.84
N LYS A 492 9.42 2.75 23.02
CA LYS A 492 8.14 2.48 22.33
C LYS A 492 8.29 2.42 20.79
N LYS A 493 9.12 3.28 20.23
CA LYS A 493 9.36 3.30 18.77
C LYS A 493 10.14 2.06 18.30
N THR A 494 11.09 1.56 19.10
CA THR A 494 11.82 0.33 18.83
C THR A 494 10.91 -0.89 18.86
N ILE A 495 9.97 -0.96 19.80
CA ILE A 495 8.96 -2.03 19.86
C ILE A 495 8.13 -2.05 18.58
N ASN A 496 7.71 -0.89 18.07
CA ASN A 496 6.96 -0.81 16.83
C ASN A 496 7.81 -1.21 15.60
N TYR A 497 9.09 -0.85 15.62
CA TYR A 497 10.03 -1.21 14.56
C TYR A 497 10.21 -2.72 14.46
N TYR A 498 10.57 -3.40 15.56
CA TYR A 498 10.77 -4.85 15.53
C TYR A 498 9.50 -5.64 15.23
N ASN A 499 8.33 -5.20 15.70
CA ASN A 499 7.06 -5.83 15.35
C ASN A 499 6.76 -5.76 13.84
N LYS A 500 7.05 -4.63 13.19
CA LYS A 500 6.92 -4.49 11.73
C LYS A 500 7.89 -5.40 11.00
N LEU A 501 9.13 -5.47 11.46
CA LEU A 501 10.18 -6.28 10.85
C LEU A 501 9.86 -7.78 10.95
N PHE A 502 9.42 -8.26 12.12
CA PHE A 502 8.97 -9.65 12.29
C PHE A 502 7.76 -9.99 11.43
N LYS A 503 6.78 -9.08 11.35
CA LYS A 503 5.62 -9.26 10.49
C LYS A 503 6.04 -9.41 9.03
N TYR A 504 6.90 -8.54 8.54
CA TYR A 504 7.45 -8.59 7.19
C TYR A 504 8.20 -9.89 6.89
N CYS A 505 9.04 -10.36 7.83
CA CYS A 505 9.79 -11.61 7.67
C CYS A 505 8.88 -12.84 7.64
N ILE A 506 7.81 -12.86 8.48
CA ILE A 506 6.84 -13.95 8.49
C ILE A 506 6.04 -13.97 7.17
N GLU A 507 5.56 -12.83 6.70
CA GLU A 507 4.82 -12.70 5.45
C GLU A 507 5.67 -13.17 4.25
N ASN A 508 6.92 -12.73 4.14
CA ASN A 508 7.82 -13.14 3.05
C ASN A 508 8.29 -14.61 3.14
N HIS A 509 8.30 -15.20 4.33
CA HIS A 509 8.61 -16.64 4.46
C HIS A 509 7.44 -17.53 3.99
N ILE A 510 6.21 -17.04 4.12
CA ILE A 510 5.01 -17.72 3.64
C ILE A 510 4.90 -17.64 2.11
N GLU A 511 5.33 -16.53 1.49
CA GLU A 511 5.27 -16.35 0.03
C GLU A 511 6.33 -17.18 -0.74
N LYS A 512 7.41 -17.63 -0.07
CA LYS A 512 8.47 -18.44 -0.70
C LYS A 512 8.28 -19.96 -0.55
N LYS A 513 7.24 -20.42 0.11
CA LYS A 513 6.83 -21.82 0.21
C LYS A 513 5.54 -22.09 -0.57
#